data_cdb263715d8946241be1a11878fa6a9a
#
_entry.id   cdb263715d8946241be1a11878fa6a9a
#
_cell.length_a   1.000
_cell.length_b   1.000
_cell.length_c   1.000
_cell.angle_alpha   90.00
_cell.angle_beta   90.00
_cell.angle_gamma   90.00
#
_symmetry.space_group_name_H-M   'P 1'
#
loop_
_entity.id
_entity.type
_entity.pdbx_description
1 polymer ?
#
loop_
_entity_poly.entity_id
_entity_poly.type
_entity_poly.pdbx_seq_one_letter_code
_entity_poly.pdbx_strand_id
1 'polypeptide(L)'
;MRHLVWLLLLLAAPPALAKSPPRVDSAVYTDPVHDLAHPARMAVIHIPSGGVEINGVVYVAAGTGPHPVVVLCHGLPGNEKNLDLAQALRRAGWTVITFNYRGSWGSPGPYSFANDLADVDAVLAYARDPAHSQTLGLDPGRIVLGGHSLGGWATALTAAHDKGLAGAFMISPGNIGRFAKLPRAGAIEALRNNGMESLATTPEAMADELIAKGEAYDFVTAAPRLTGTRLLVLTSDDGGAPTADALVAGIRAAGGKSVTTAHAPTDHSWSDARLRLASEVIGWLRATR
;
A
#
# COMPACT_ATOMS: atom_id res chain seq x y z
N MET A 1 -40.04 -67.56 -3.67
CA MET A 1 -38.91 -66.65 -3.36
C MET A 1 -39.01 -65.49 -4.32
N ARG A 2 -39.38 -64.30 -3.80
CA ARG A 2 -39.52 -63.06 -4.65
C ARG A 2 -38.25 -62.23 -4.44
N HIS A 3 -37.43 -62.08 -5.48
CA HIS A 3 -36.26 -61.21 -5.48
C HIS A 3 -36.70 -59.76 -5.72
N LEU A 4 -36.51 -58.91 -4.70
CA LEU A 4 -36.72 -57.48 -4.76
C LEU A 4 -35.44 -56.84 -5.31
N VAL A 5 -35.47 -56.28 -6.51
CA VAL A 5 -34.37 -55.54 -7.13
C VAL A 5 -34.52 -54.06 -6.72
N TRP A 6 -33.56 -53.56 -5.88
CA TRP A 6 -33.48 -52.13 -5.55
C TRP A 6 -32.77 -51.39 -6.68
N LEU A 7 -33.48 -50.52 -7.35
CA LEU A 7 -32.90 -49.58 -8.35
C LEU A 7 -32.37 -48.38 -7.60
N LEU A 8 -31.04 -48.26 -7.49
CA LEU A 8 -30.36 -47.04 -6.98
C LEU A 8 -30.38 -45.96 -8.07
N LEU A 9 -31.22 -44.94 -7.91
CA LEU A 9 -31.17 -43.70 -8.68
C LEU A 9 -30.02 -42.86 -8.20
N LEU A 10 -28.91 -42.82 -8.96
CA LEU A 10 -27.82 -41.84 -8.78
C LEU A 10 -28.32 -40.48 -9.28
N LEU A 11 -28.69 -39.62 -8.37
CA LEU A 11 -28.92 -38.20 -8.63
C LEU A 11 -27.54 -37.54 -8.90
N ALA A 12 -27.23 -37.31 -10.17
CA ALA A 12 -26.08 -36.49 -10.56
C ALA A 12 -26.33 -35.04 -10.16
N ALA A 13 -25.51 -34.53 -9.21
CA ALA A 13 -25.52 -33.12 -8.88
C ALA A 13 -25.11 -32.27 -10.10
N PRO A 14 -25.80 -31.14 -10.38
CA PRO A 14 -25.43 -30.32 -11.51
C PRO A 14 -24.01 -29.78 -11.31
N PRO A 15 -23.20 -29.66 -12.38
CA PRO A 15 -21.86 -29.10 -12.28
C PRO A 15 -21.93 -27.66 -11.71
N ALA A 16 -21.20 -27.39 -10.63
CA ALA A 16 -21.06 -26.07 -10.12
C ALA A 16 -20.49 -25.18 -11.24
N LEU A 17 -21.24 -24.16 -11.66
CA LEU A 17 -20.77 -23.15 -12.59
C LEU A 17 -19.50 -22.51 -12.02
N ALA A 18 -18.34 -22.87 -12.57
CA ALA A 18 -17.08 -22.23 -12.23
C ALA A 18 -17.23 -20.72 -12.49
N LYS A 19 -17.06 -19.91 -11.44
CA LYS A 19 -17.01 -18.46 -11.59
C LYS A 19 -15.93 -18.14 -12.61
N SER A 20 -16.28 -17.36 -13.65
CA SER A 20 -15.29 -16.87 -14.60
C SER A 20 -14.15 -16.20 -13.83
N PRO A 21 -12.88 -16.45 -14.21
CA PRO A 21 -11.76 -15.79 -13.54
C PRO A 21 -11.96 -14.28 -13.61
N PRO A 22 -11.57 -13.52 -12.56
CA PRO A 22 -11.71 -12.08 -12.55
C PRO A 22 -10.98 -11.50 -13.77
N ARG A 23 -11.69 -10.66 -14.52
CA ARG A 23 -11.14 -10.06 -15.75
C ARG A 23 -10.02 -9.11 -15.34
N VAL A 24 -8.81 -9.39 -15.79
CA VAL A 24 -7.64 -8.52 -15.58
C VAL A 24 -7.90 -7.19 -16.27
N ASP A 25 -7.69 -6.08 -15.56
CA ASP A 25 -7.85 -4.74 -16.12
C ASP A 25 -6.85 -4.51 -17.26
N SER A 26 -7.30 -3.93 -18.37
CA SER A 26 -6.43 -3.66 -19.52
C SER A 26 -5.24 -2.76 -19.19
N ALA A 27 -5.38 -1.83 -18.25
CA ALA A 27 -4.30 -0.97 -17.79
C ALA A 27 -3.10 -1.72 -17.19
N VAL A 28 -3.30 -3.00 -16.80
CA VAL A 28 -2.22 -3.86 -16.30
C VAL A 28 -1.25 -4.28 -17.40
N TYR A 29 -1.75 -4.54 -18.61
CA TYR A 29 -0.98 -5.17 -19.70
C TYR A 29 -1.07 -4.45 -21.05
N THR A 30 -1.85 -3.35 -21.16
CA THR A 30 -2.03 -2.63 -22.42
C THR A 30 -1.77 -1.15 -22.21
N ASP A 31 -0.96 -0.55 -23.09
CA ASP A 31 -0.81 0.91 -23.10
C ASP A 31 -2.09 1.56 -23.66
N PRO A 32 -2.50 2.70 -23.08
CA PRO A 32 -3.63 3.46 -23.60
C PRO A 32 -3.29 4.11 -24.96
N VAL A 33 -4.32 4.53 -25.68
CA VAL A 33 -4.14 5.35 -26.87
C VAL A 33 -3.35 6.60 -26.51
N HIS A 34 -2.36 6.96 -27.34
CA HIS A 34 -1.50 8.11 -27.11
C HIS A 34 -2.30 9.41 -27.21
N ASP A 35 -2.40 10.16 -26.12
CA ASP A 35 -2.98 11.51 -26.10
C ASP A 35 -1.88 12.52 -26.46
N LEU A 36 -1.97 13.09 -27.67
CA LEU A 36 -0.99 14.06 -28.17
C LEU A 36 -1.10 15.43 -27.50
N ALA A 37 -2.29 15.79 -27.03
CA ALA A 37 -2.52 17.08 -26.37
C ALA A 37 -2.12 17.06 -24.89
N HIS A 38 -2.34 15.92 -24.21
CA HIS A 38 -2.06 15.75 -22.79
C HIS A 38 -1.37 14.39 -22.54
N PRO A 39 -0.11 14.26 -23.00
CA PRO A 39 0.59 12.97 -22.90
C PRO A 39 0.91 12.59 -21.46
N ALA A 40 0.93 11.30 -21.19
CA ALA A 40 1.50 10.79 -19.95
C ALA A 40 2.97 11.23 -19.85
N ARG A 41 3.38 11.62 -18.65
CA ARG A 41 4.76 12.09 -18.41
C ARG A 41 5.25 11.70 -17.03
N MET A 42 6.54 11.87 -16.81
CA MET A 42 7.19 11.71 -15.53
C MET A 42 7.79 13.05 -15.10
N ALA A 43 7.65 13.42 -13.84
CA ALA A 43 8.26 14.61 -13.27
C ALA A 43 9.06 14.23 -12.01
N VAL A 44 10.31 14.71 -11.95
CA VAL A 44 11.11 14.62 -10.73
C VAL A 44 10.67 15.75 -9.81
N ILE A 45 10.51 15.44 -8.54
CA ILE A 45 10.11 16.40 -7.51
C ILE A 45 11.03 16.31 -6.29
N HIS A 46 11.16 17.43 -5.60
CA HIS A 46 11.83 17.54 -4.32
C HIS A 46 10.82 18.05 -3.29
N ILE A 47 10.60 17.31 -2.23
CA ILE A 47 9.52 17.56 -1.28
C ILE A 47 10.15 18.02 0.03
N PRO A 48 9.86 19.24 0.51
CA PRO A 48 10.34 19.71 1.80
C PRO A 48 9.80 18.83 2.94
N SER A 49 10.71 18.25 3.73
CA SER A 49 10.36 17.44 4.89
C SER A 49 11.45 17.49 5.94
N GLY A 50 11.12 17.91 7.17
CA GLY A 50 12.05 17.90 8.30
C GLY A 50 13.34 18.70 8.08
N GLY A 51 13.28 19.82 7.35
CA GLY A 51 14.42 20.68 7.07
C GLY A 51 15.32 20.24 5.91
N VAL A 52 14.95 19.20 5.19
CA VAL A 52 15.61 18.72 3.96
C VAL A 52 14.60 18.58 2.83
N GLU A 53 15.08 18.33 1.62
CA GLU A 53 14.23 17.98 0.48
C GLU A 53 14.39 16.49 0.15
N ILE A 54 13.31 15.71 0.31
CA ILE A 54 13.28 14.30 -0.06
C ILE A 54 12.98 14.14 -1.56
N ASN A 55 13.57 13.11 -2.16
CA ASN A 55 13.44 12.83 -3.59
C ASN A 55 12.15 12.09 -3.91
N GLY A 56 11.46 12.52 -4.95
CA GLY A 56 10.25 11.86 -5.43
C GLY A 56 10.11 11.90 -6.95
N VAL A 57 9.20 11.08 -7.45
CA VAL A 57 8.82 11.02 -8.87
C VAL A 57 7.30 10.99 -8.97
N VAL A 58 6.77 11.83 -9.84
CA VAL A 58 5.34 11.82 -10.18
C VAL A 58 5.16 11.19 -11.56
N TYR A 59 4.39 10.11 -11.61
CA TYR A 59 3.92 9.48 -12.83
C TYR A 59 2.57 10.11 -13.21
N VAL A 60 2.59 11.15 -14.03
CA VAL A 60 1.40 11.90 -14.42
C VAL A 60 0.61 11.11 -15.47
N ALA A 61 -0.67 10.90 -15.24
CA ALA A 61 -1.55 10.22 -16.17
C ALA A 61 -1.77 11.04 -17.45
N ALA A 62 -2.10 10.36 -18.55
CA ALA A 62 -2.54 11.01 -19.79
C ALA A 62 -3.98 11.53 -19.66
N GLY A 63 -4.31 12.53 -20.47
CA GLY A 63 -5.63 13.16 -20.51
C GLY A 63 -5.70 14.49 -19.81
N THR A 64 -6.84 15.16 -19.99
CA THR A 64 -7.11 16.44 -19.33
C THR A 64 -7.29 16.22 -17.84
N GLY A 65 -6.41 16.82 -17.02
CA GLY A 65 -6.52 16.80 -15.56
C GLY A 65 -7.68 17.66 -15.01
N PRO A 66 -7.82 17.78 -13.69
CA PRO A 66 -6.97 17.16 -12.68
C PRO A 66 -7.21 15.65 -12.52
N HIS A 67 -6.13 14.89 -12.29
CA HIS A 67 -6.19 13.44 -12.11
C HIS A 67 -6.25 13.07 -10.64
N PRO A 68 -7.00 12.00 -10.25
CA PRO A 68 -6.93 11.46 -8.90
C PRO A 68 -5.51 10.96 -8.63
N VAL A 69 -5.10 11.00 -7.36
CA VAL A 69 -3.72 10.79 -6.93
C VAL A 69 -3.60 9.53 -6.09
N VAL A 70 -2.57 8.74 -6.36
CA VAL A 70 -2.07 7.72 -5.43
C VAL A 70 -0.71 8.18 -4.91
N VAL A 71 -0.56 8.29 -3.60
CA VAL A 71 0.75 8.37 -2.94
C VAL A 71 1.16 6.95 -2.57
N LEU A 72 2.28 6.46 -3.09
CA LEU A 72 2.74 5.09 -2.95
C LEU A 72 4.01 5.02 -2.12
N CYS A 73 3.89 4.44 -0.92
CA CYS A 73 4.94 4.29 0.07
C CYS A 73 5.68 2.95 -0.10
N HIS A 74 7.01 2.99 -0.20
CA HIS A 74 7.82 1.77 -0.31
C HIS A 74 8.05 1.10 1.05
N GLY A 75 8.53 -0.16 1.02
CA GLY A 75 8.87 -0.94 2.20
C GLY A 75 10.25 -0.61 2.80
N LEU A 76 10.70 -1.40 3.75
CA LEU A 76 12.02 -1.35 4.37
C LEU A 76 12.90 -2.47 3.78
N PRO A 77 14.10 -2.19 3.32
CA PRO A 77 14.76 -0.90 3.19
C PRO A 77 14.37 -0.12 1.92
N GLY A 78 13.46 -0.63 1.08
CA GLY A 78 12.98 0.03 -0.11
C GLY A 78 13.55 -0.54 -1.42
N ASN A 79 13.93 -1.82 -1.42
CA ASN A 79 14.34 -2.51 -2.65
C ASN A 79 13.15 -2.71 -3.59
N GLU A 80 11.99 -3.13 -3.05
CA GLU A 80 10.73 -3.17 -3.79
C GLU A 80 9.93 -1.87 -3.57
N LYS A 81 9.79 -1.08 -4.62
CA LYS A 81 9.08 0.20 -4.62
C LYS A 81 7.74 0.16 -5.37
N ASN A 82 7.37 -0.99 -5.90
CA ASN A 82 6.14 -1.20 -6.67
C ASN A 82 5.99 -0.24 -7.87
N LEU A 83 7.09 0.05 -8.58
CA LEU A 83 7.06 0.98 -9.71
C LEU A 83 6.29 0.43 -10.92
N ASP A 84 6.20 -0.87 -11.09
CA ASP A 84 5.33 -1.54 -12.05
C ASP A 84 3.84 -1.29 -11.75
N LEU A 85 3.46 -1.34 -10.45
CA LEU A 85 2.13 -0.93 -9.99
C LEU A 85 1.88 0.55 -10.26
N ALA A 86 2.86 1.43 -9.97
CA ALA A 86 2.75 2.86 -10.26
C ALA A 86 2.47 3.11 -11.76
N GLN A 87 3.15 2.39 -12.66
CA GLN A 87 2.91 2.47 -14.10
C GLN A 87 1.53 1.94 -14.49
N ALA A 88 1.06 0.85 -13.90
CA ALA A 88 -0.28 0.31 -14.15
C ALA A 88 -1.38 1.28 -13.68
N LEU A 89 -1.20 1.88 -12.51
CA LEU A 89 -2.10 2.91 -11.98
C LEU A 89 -2.13 4.15 -12.86
N ARG A 90 -0.97 4.61 -13.38
CA ARG A 90 -0.90 5.72 -14.34
C ARG A 90 -1.71 5.40 -15.59
N ARG A 91 -1.57 4.20 -16.18
CA ARG A 91 -2.37 3.75 -17.33
C ARG A 91 -3.86 3.67 -17.02
N ALA A 92 -4.22 3.39 -15.77
CA ALA A 92 -5.61 3.39 -15.30
C ALA A 92 -6.18 4.81 -15.06
N GLY A 93 -5.40 5.88 -15.30
CA GLY A 93 -5.82 7.28 -15.19
C GLY A 93 -5.57 7.91 -13.81
N TRP A 94 -4.72 7.29 -12.98
CA TRP A 94 -4.29 7.83 -11.70
C TRP A 94 -2.91 8.44 -11.82
N THR A 95 -2.70 9.66 -11.34
CA THR A 95 -1.36 10.19 -11.15
C THR A 95 -0.76 9.58 -9.89
N VAL A 96 0.47 9.08 -9.97
CA VAL A 96 1.12 8.39 -8.85
C VAL A 96 2.35 9.16 -8.39
N ILE A 97 2.43 9.45 -7.10
CA ILE A 97 3.60 10.02 -6.44
C ILE A 97 4.32 8.89 -5.72
N THR A 98 5.57 8.65 -6.08
CA THR A 98 6.52 7.79 -5.36
C THR A 98 7.62 8.66 -4.79
N PHE A 99 8.17 8.30 -3.64
CA PHE A 99 9.22 9.07 -2.98
C PHE A 99 10.14 8.15 -2.19
N ASN A 100 11.29 8.68 -1.78
CA ASN A 100 12.20 8.00 -0.86
C ASN A 100 12.17 8.75 0.48
N TYR A 101 11.98 8.04 1.57
CA TYR A 101 12.01 8.63 2.92
C TYR A 101 13.34 9.31 3.22
N ARG A 102 13.37 10.24 4.17
CA ARG A 102 14.62 10.84 4.68
C ARG A 102 15.64 9.78 5.02
N GLY A 103 16.89 10.01 4.64
CA GLY A 103 17.99 9.08 4.91
C GLY A 103 17.87 7.76 4.16
N SER A 104 17.05 7.67 3.09
CA SER A 104 16.96 6.48 2.25
C SER A 104 17.13 6.82 0.77
N TRP A 105 17.83 5.95 0.03
CA TRP A 105 17.90 5.97 -1.44
C TRP A 105 18.19 7.35 -2.04
N GLY A 106 19.14 8.09 -1.45
CA GLY A 106 19.58 9.40 -1.92
C GLY A 106 18.75 10.59 -1.41
N SER A 107 17.69 10.39 -0.66
CA SER A 107 17.05 11.45 0.12
C SER A 107 17.94 11.81 1.30
N PRO A 108 18.25 13.10 1.52
CA PRO A 108 19.13 13.53 2.62
C PRO A 108 18.47 13.39 3.98
N GLY A 109 19.27 13.61 5.03
CA GLY A 109 18.85 13.55 6.44
C GLY A 109 18.98 12.18 7.08
N PRO A 110 18.70 12.06 8.39
CA PRO A 110 18.75 10.78 9.10
C PRO A 110 17.48 9.97 8.85
N TYR A 111 17.65 8.64 8.74
CA TYR A 111 16.51 7.72 8.67
C TYR A 111 16.01 7.39 10.09
N SER A 112 14.67 7.37 10.26
CA SER A 112 13.98 6.83 11.45
C SER A 112 12.52 6.51 11.09
N PHE A 113 11.85 5.65 11.83
CA PHE A 113 10.43 5.33 11.63
C PHE A 113 9.53 6.55 11.91
N ALA A 114 9.90 7.41 12.85
CA ALA A 114 9.21 8.69 13.09
C ALA A 114 9.31 9.60 11.87
N ASN A 115 10.47 9.62 11.21
CA ASN A 115 10.67 10.40 9.99
C ASN A 115 9.85 9.83 8.82
N ASP A 116 9.70 8.50 8.71
CA ASP A 116 8.86 7.89 7.67
C ASP A 116 7.41 8.42 7.74
N LEU A 117 6.83 8.48 8.93
CA LEU A 117 5.47 9.01 9.13
C LEU A 117 5.40 10.51 8.78
N ALA A 118 6.36 11.29 9.25
CA ALA A 118 6.42 12.72 8.96
C ALA A 118 6.62 13.00 7.46
N ASP A 119 7.37 12.14 6.76
CA ASP A 119 7.59 12.27 5.33
C ASP A 119 6.32 11.93 4.52
N VAL A 120 5.53 10.93 4.95
CA VAL A 120 4.21 10.67 4.33
C VAL A 120 3.30 11.89 4.48
N ASP A 121 3.24 12.50 5.67
CA ASP A 121 2.45 13.71 5.90
C ASP A 121 2.94 14.88 5.02
N ALA A 122 4.25 15.04 4.86
CA ALA A 122 4.84 16.06 3.99
C ALA A 122 4.50 15.84 2.51
N VAL A 123 4.52 14.59 2.02
CA VAL A 123 4.13 14.23 0.65
C VAL A 123 2.64 14.51 0.40
N LEU A 124 1.78 14.19 1.37
CA LEU A 124 0.35 14.49 1.29
C LEU A 124 0.09 16.00 1.28
N ALA A 125 0.81 16.76 2.09
CA ALA A 125 0.75 18.22 2.09
C ALA A 125 1.22 18.80 0.74
N TYR A 126 2.32 18.29 0.20
CA TYR A 126 2.85 18.68 -1.11
C TYR A 126 1.82 18.43 -2.23
N ALA A 127 1.15 17.27 -2.23
CA ALA A 127 0.14 16.93 -3.22
C ALA A 127 -1.12 17.82 -3.12
N ARG A 128 -1.42 18.35 -1.93
CA ARG A 128 -2.56 19.23 -1.67
C ARG A 128 -2.25 20.71 -1.91
N ASP A 129 -0.98 21.08 -1.94
CA ASP A 129 -0.59 22.47 -2.18
C ASP A 129 -1.05 22.92 -3.57
N PRO A 130 -1.78 24.07 -3.69
CA PRO A 130 -2.32 24.56 -4.95
C PRO A 130 -1.25 24.78 -6.03
N ALA A 131 -0.03 25.24 -5.67
CA ALA A 131 1.03 25.47 -6.61
C ALA A 131 1.51 24.17 -7.27
N HIS A 132 1.62 23.09 -6.48
CA HIS A 132 2.03 21.79 -6.98
C HIS A 132 0.89 21.06 -7.69
N SER A 133 -0.32 21.06 -7.12
CA SER A 133 -1.47 20.37 -7.70
C SER A 133 -1.85 20.94 -9.07
N GLN A 134 -1.83 22.25 -9.27
CA GLN A 134 -2.07 22.87 -10.58
C GLN A 134 -0.99 22.53 -11.60
N THR A 135 0.30 22.66 -11.23
CA THR A 135 1.43 22.39 -12.12
C THR A 135 1.49 20.93 -12.57
N LEU A 136 1.14 20.00 -11.69
CA LEU A 136 1.20 18.56 -11.93
C LEU A 136 -0.14 17.97 -12.38
N GLY A 137 -1.23 18.76 -12.38
CA GLY A 137 -2.57 18.31 -12.73
C GLY A 137 -3.14 17.31 -11.73
N LEU A 138 -2.90 17.51 -10.43
CA LEU A 138 -3.39 16.66 -9.36
C LEU A 138 -4.77 17.10 -8.89
N ASP A 139 -5.62 16.13 -8.53
CA ASP A 139 -6.88 16.38 -7.81
C ASP A 139 -6.64 16.24 -6.28
N PRO A 140 -6.48 17.35 -5.55
CA PRO A 140 -6.20 17.32 -4.11
C PRO A 140 -7.37 16.79 -3.27
N GLY A 141 -8.58 16.75 -3.84
CA GLY A 141 -9.77 16.18 -3.21
C GLY A 141 -9.88 14.66 -3.37
N ARG A 142 -9.02 14.05 -4.20
CA ARG A 142 -9.08 12.61 -4.50
C ARG A 142 -7.72 11.94 -4.37
N ILE A 143 -7.17 11.99 -3.15
CA ILE A 143 -5.88 11.35 -2.82
C ILE A 143 -6.14 10.03 -2.11
N VAL A 144 -5.54 8.96 -2.63
CA VAL A 144 -5.47 7.64 -2.00
C VAL A 144 -4.03 7.40 -1.54
N LEU A 145 -3.87 6.96 -0.30
CA LEU A 145 -2.57 6.57 0.24
C LEU A 145 -2.42 5.05 0.15
N GLY A 146 -1.30 4.57 -0.38
CA GLY A 146 -1.01 3.15 -0.46
C GLY A 146 0.43 2.82 -0.12
N GLY A 147 0.67 1.60 0.34
CA GLY A 147 2.04 1.19 0.65
C GLY A 147 2.22 -0.30 0.86
N HIS A 148 3.45 -0.74 0.65
CA HIS A 148 3.90 -2.11 0.79
C HIS A 148 4.76 -2.28 2.05
N SER A 149 4.58 -3.36 2.79
CA SER A 149 5.42 -3.70 3.94
C SER A 149 5.44 -2.57 4.99
N LEU A 150 6.60 -1.95 5.27
CA LEU A 150 6.72 -0.72 6.07
C LEU A 150 5.80 0.39 5.54
N GLY A 151 5.72 0.57 4.21
CA GLY A 151 4.82 1.56 3.62
C GLY A 151 3.34 1.26 3.92
N GLY A 152 2.96 -0.01 4.07
CA GLY A 152 1.64 -0.41 4.54
C GLY A 152 1.39 -0.03 6.00
N TRP A 153 2.42 -0.15 6.86
CA TRP A 153 2.37 0.35 8.24
C TRP A 153 2.20 1.87 8.29
N ALA A 154 3.02 2.60 7.53
CA ALA A 154 2.91 4.05 7.45
C ALA A 154 1.53 4.48 6.94
N THR A 155 1.01 3.78 5.92
CA THR A 155 -0.34 3.98 5.39
C THR A 155 -1.42 3.85 6.46
N ALA A 156 -1.37 2.79 7.27
CA ALA A 156 -2.37 2.58 8.34
C ALA A 156 -2.34 3.68 9.40
N LEU A 157 -1.14 4.06 9.86
CA LEU A 157 -0.99 5.08 10.91
C LEU A 157 -1.34 6.48 10.39
N THR A 158 -0.95 6.84 9.16
CA THR A 158 -1.31 8.12 8.55
C THR A 158 -2.82 8.19 8.27
N ALA A 159 -3.44 7.17 7.68
CA ALA A 159 -4.88 7.14 7.45
C ALA A 159 -5.71 7.18 8.75
N ALA A 160 -5.13 6.79 9.88
CA ALA A 160 -5.79 6.88 11.18
C ALA A 160 -5.97 8.34 11.64
N HIS A 161 -5.14 9.29 11.18
CA HIS A 161 -5.27 10.71 11.53
C HIS A 161 -5.68 11.60 10.34
N ASP A 162 -5.24 11.31 9.12
CA ASP A 162 -5.61 12.09 7.93
C ASP A 162 -6.98 11.68 7.40
N LYS A 163 -8.00 12.49 7.69
CA LYS A 163 -9.38 12.26 7.25
C LYS A 163 -9.71 12.84 5.87
N GLY A 164 -8.75 13.51 5.24
CA GLY A 164 -8.87 14.03 3.87
C GLY A 164 -8.53 13.01 2.78
N LEU A 165 -8.17 11.78 3.14
CA LEU A 165 -7.92 10.72 2.17
C LEU A 165 -9.21 10.15 1.59
N ALA A 166 -9.28 9.99 0.26
CA ALA A 166 -10.36 9.28 -0.43
C ALA A 166 -10.38 7.77 -0.16
N GLY A 167 -9.28 7.24 0.35
CA GLY A 167 -9.12 5.86 0.78
C GLY A 167 -7.66 5.50 1.01
N ALA A 168 -7.42 4.28 1.45
CA ALA A 168 -6.08 3.76 1.65
C ALA A 168 -5.98 2.29 1.24
N PHE A 169 -4.78 1.83 0.84
CA PHE A 169 -4.53 0.41 0.61
C PHE A 169 -3.18 -0.04 1.16
N MET A 170 -3.15 -1.26 1.66
CA MET A 170 -1.97 -1.88 2.28
C MET A 170 -1.65 -3.18 1.52
N ILE A 171 -0.39 -3.36 1.15
CA ILE A 171 0.13 -4.54 0.46
C ILE A 171 1.09 -5.24 1.42
N SER A 172 0.80 -6.48 1.82
CA SER A 172 1.63 -7.27 2.75
C SER A 172 2.17 -6.42 3.91
N PRO A 173 1.30 -5.72 4.68
CA PRO A 173 1.76 -4.71 5.64
C PRO A 173 2.58 -5.31 6.77
N GLY A 174 3.77 -4.76 6.99
CA GLY A 174 4.64 -5.10 8.11
C GLY A 174 4.28 -4.29 9.35
N ASN A 175 3.87 -4.93 10.45
CA ASN A 175 3.60 -4.20 11.69
C ASN A 175 4.89 -3.97 12.48
N ILE A 176 5.50 -2.81 12.28
CA ILE A 176 6.80 -2.46 12.83
C ILE A 176 6.78 -2.43 14.38
N GLY A 177 5.67 -2.03 14.98
CA GLY A 177 5.53 -2.02 16.45
C GLY A 177 5.70 -3.38 17.12
N ARG A 178 5.57 -4.48 16.37
CA ARG A 178 5.78 -5.83 16.93
C ARG A 178 7.26 -6.12 17.25
N PHE A 179 8.19 -5.48 16.58
CA PHE A 179 9.62 -5.63 16.88
C PHE A 179 9.97 -5.16 18.30
N ALA A 180 9.21 -4.23 18.87
CA ALA A 180 9.37 -3.80 20.26
C ALA A 180 9.11 -4.91 21.29
N LYS A 181 8.45 -6.01 20.90
CA LYS A 181 8.20 -7.17 21.75
C LYS A 181 9.38 -8.14 21.78
N LEU A 182 10.38 -7.95 20.90
CA LEU A 182 11.61 -8.73 20.89
C LEU A 182 12.58 -8.20 21.95
N PRO A 183 13.46 -9.04 22.50
CA PRO A 183 14.65 -8.55 23.20
C PRO A 183 15.45 -7.63 22.27
N ARG A 184 16.08 -6.58 22.82
CA ARG A 184 16.83 -5.58 22.04
C ARG A 184 17.80 -6.21 21.02
N ALA A 185 18.56 -7.22 21.45
CA ALA A 185 19.49 -7.94 20.57
C ALA A 185 18.78 -8.63 19.38
N GLY A 186 17.61 -9.21 19.62
CA GLY A 186 16.80 -9.84 18.57
C GLY A 186 16.21 -8.82 17.59
N ALA A 187 15.79 -7.64 18.08
CA ALA A 187 15.33 -6.54 17.22
C ALA A 187 16.47 -6.02 16.33
N ILE A 188 17.68 -5.83 16.87
CA ILE A 188 18.89 -5.42 16.13
C ILE A 188 19.21 -6.45 15.04
N GLU A 189 19.22 -7.74 15.37
CA GLU A 189 19.52 -8.81 14.42
C GLU A 189 18.48 -8.86 13.29
N ALA A 190 17.19 -8.79 13.62
CA ALA A 190 16.12 -8.78 12.63
C ALA A 190 16.23 -7.58 11.68
N LEU A 191 16.56 -6.40 12.18
CA LEU A 191 16.78 -5.21 11.36
C LEU A 191 18.03 -5.35 10.48
N ARG A 192 19.14 -5.82 11.03
CA ARG A 192 20.40 -6.03 10.28
C ARG A 192 20.21 -6.97 9.09
N ASN A 193 19.41 -8.02 9.26
CA ASN A 193 19.14 -8.99 8.20
C ASN A 193 18.26 -8.47 7.05
N ASN A 194 17.72 -7.25 7.16
CA ASN A 194 16.95 -6.61 6.09
C ASN A 194 17.76 -5.75 5.11
N GLY A 195 19.11 -5.76 5.17
CA GLY A 195 19.95 -5.04 4.20
C GLY A 195 19.84 -3.51 4.34
N MET A 196 20.32 -2.97 5.46
CA MET A 196 20.13 -1.56 5.84
C MET A 196 21.13 -0.58 5.18
N GLU A 197 21.96 -1.02 4.24
CA GLU A 197 23.07 -0.24 3.65
C GLU A 197 22.57 1.01 2.90
N SER A 198 21.31 1.01 2.45
CA SER A 198 20.70 2.15 1.78
C SER A 198 20.13 3.22 2.72
N LEU A 199 20.25 3.00 4.05
CA LEU A 199 19.65 3.86 5.07
C LEU A 199 20.73 4.60 5.88
N ALA A 200 20.53 5.90 6.08
CA ALA A 200 21.39 6.74 6.93
C ALA A 200 21.04 6.58 8.42
N THR A 201 21.21 5.36 8.95
CA THR A 201 20.93 4.97 10.33
C THR A 201 21.72 3.72 10.70
N THR A 202 21.52 3.21 11.92
CA THR A 202 22.06 1.93 12.36
C THR A 202 20.94 1.00 12.85
N PRO A 203 21.09 -0.33 12.77
CA PRO A 203 20.11 -1.26 13.35
C PRO A 203 19.88 -1.03 14.86
N GLU A 204 20.91 -0.59 15.57
CA GLU A 204 20.84 -0.26 17.01
C GLU A 204 19.92 0.95 17.27
N ALA A 205 20.09 2.04 16.52
CA ALA A 205 19.25 3.23 16.64
C ALA A 205 17.79 2.93 16.28
N MET A 206 17.56 2.15 15.23
CA MET A 206 16.23 1.70 14.83
C MET A 206 15.57 0.81 15.91
N ALA A 207 16.32 -0.13 16.50
CA ALA A 207 15.82 -0.99 17.58
C ALA A 207 15.46 -0.18 18.83
N ASP A 208 16.27 0.80 19.20
CA ASP A 208 16.03 1.69 20.36
C ASP A 208 14.78 2.54 20.15
N GLU A 209 14.56 3.05 18.93
CA GLU A 209 13.32 3.76 18.58
C GLU A 209 12.09 2.85 18.69
N LEU A 210 12.16 1.63 18.18
CA LEU A 210 11.06 0.65 18.24
C LEU A 210 10.70 0.29 19.69
N ILE A 211 11.70 0.07 20.54
CA ILE A 211 11.48 -0.22 21.97
C ILE A 211 10.82 0.97 22.67
N ALA A 212 11.26 2.19 22.36
CA ALA A 212 10.71 3.39 22.96
C ALA A 212 9.28 3.74 22.48
N LYS A 213 8.91 3.34 21.24
CA LYS A 213 7.67 3.76 20.58
C LYS A 213 6.73 2.61 20.23
N GLY A 214 7.05 1.36 20.58
CA GLY A 214 6.43 0.16 20.07
C GLY A 214 4.91 0.13 20.10
N GLU A 215 4.27 0.60 21.17
CA GLU A 215 2.80 0.67 21.25
C GLU A 215 2.21 1.66 20.24
N ALA A 216 2.82 2.82 20.09
CA ALA A 216 2.41 3.85 19.14
C ALA A 216 2.61 3.38 17.67
N TYR A 217 3.54 2.45 17.44
CA TYR A 217 3.85 1.89 16.13
C TYR A 217 3.11 0.59 15.83
N ASP A 218 2.35 0.05 16.76
CA ASP A 218 1.47 -1.09 16.49
C ASP A 218 0.20 -0.62 15.77
N PHE A 219 0.13 -0.82 14.45
CA PHE A 219 -1.01 -0.35 13.66
C PHE A 219 -2.35 -0.99 14.07
N VAL A 220 -2.35 -2.14 14.76
CA VAL A 220 -3.59 -2.75 15.25
C VAL A 220 -4.31 -1.82 16.23
N THR A 221 -3.56 -1.06 17.03
CA THR A 221 -4.12 -0.06 17.95
C THR A 221 -4.80 1.11 17.24
N ALA A 222 -4.52 1.31 15.95
CA ALA A 222 -5.15 2.35 15.15
C ALA A 222 -6.57 1.98 14.65
N ALA A 223 -7.01 0.73 14.81
CA ALA A 223 -8.28 0.22 14.30
C ALA A 223 -9.50 1.10 14.58
N PRO A 224 -9.74 1.62 15.80
CA PRO A 224 -10.89 2.50 16.07
C PRO A 224 -10.88 3.80 15.26
N ARG A 225 -9.69 4.30 14.92
CA ARG A 225 -9.52 5.54 14.14
C ARG A 225 -9.68 5.34 12.63
N LEU A 226 -9.70 4.08 12.16
CA LEU A 226 -9.86 3.70 10.75
C LEU A 226 -11.29 3.35 10.34
N THR A 227 -12.26 3.44 11.25
CA THR A 227 -13.66 3.05 11.01
C THR A 227 -14.34 3.79 9.86
N GLY A 228 -13.96 5.06 9.61
CA GLY A 228 -14.45 5.88 8.50
C GLY A 228 -13.59 5.80 7.23
N THR A 229 -12.48 5.10 7.26
CA THR A 229 -11.56 5.00 6.14
C THR A 229 -11.98 3.87 5.20
N ARG A 230 -12.09 4.17 3.90
CA ARG A 230 -12.21 3.14 2.87
C ARG A 230 -10.85 2.48 2.71
N LEU A 231 -10.73 1.21 3.10
CA LEU A 231 -9.46 0.50 3.20
C LEU A 231 -9.47 -0.79 2.37
N LEU A 232 -8.39 -1.02 1.60
CA LEU A 232 -8.07 -2.31 1.01
C LEU A 232 -6.85 -2.90 1.71
N VAL A 233 -6.96 -4.15 2.16
CA VAL A 233 -5.84 -4.88 2.78
C VAL A 233 -5.55 -6.13 1.96
N LEU A 234 -4.36 -6.16 1.37
CA LEU A 234 -3.85 -7.27 0.57
C LEU A 234 -2.78 -8.00 1.38
N THR A 235 -2.95 -9.31 1.55
CA THR A 235 -2.02 -10.17 2.29
C THR A 235 -1.42 -11.26 1.41
N SER A 236 -0.28 -11.79 1.82
CA SER A 236 0.45 -12.88 1.15
C SER A 236 0.89 -13.94 2.16
N ASP A 237 1.52 -15.03 1.68
CA ASP A 237 2.04 -16.14 2.51
C ASP A 237 3.39 -15.78 3.16
N ASP A 238 3.54 -14.55 3.62
CA ASP A 238 4.76 -14.00 4.24
C ASP A 238 4.77 -14.04 5.78
N GLY A 239 3.73 -14.61 6.38
CA GLY A 239 3.54 -14.64 7.84
C GLY A 239 2.96 -13.35 8.45
N GLY A 240 2.75 -12.28 7.66
CA GLY A 240 2.18 -11.00 8.11
C GLY A 240 0.64 -11.01 8.21
N ALA A 241 -0.02 -11.89 7.48
CA ALA A 241 -1.48 -11.95 7.38
C ALA A 241 -2.22 -11.94 8.73
N PRO A 242 -1.84 -12.71 9.76
CA PRO A 242 -2.55 -12.69 11.05
C PRO A 242 -2.61 -11.32 11.72
N THR A 243 -1.58 -10.48 11.52
CA THR A 243 -1.56 -9.13 12.10
C THR A 243 -2.44 -8.16 11.30
N ALA A 244 -2.45 -8.29 9.98
CA ALA A 244 -3.34 -7.54 9.12
C ALA A 244 -4.81 -7.91 9.39
N ASP A 245 -5.11 -9.20 9.60
CA ASP A 245 -6.43 -9.70 9.96
C ASP A 245 -6.88 -9.16 11.33
N ALA A 246 -5.97 -9.04 12.30
CA ALA A 246 -6.26 -8.45 13.60
C ALA A 246 -6.66 -6.96 13.47
N LEU A 247 -5.97 -6.19 12.62
CA LEU A 247 -6.37 -4.81 12.29
C LEU A 247 -7.78 -4.78 11.70
N VAL A 248 -8.04 -5.59 10.68
CA VAL A 248 -9.35 -5.66 10.00
C VAL A 248 -10.46 -6.04 10.96
N ALA A 249 -10.22 -7.04 11.82
CA ALA A 249 -11.16 -7.46 12.85
C ALA A 249 -11.44 -6.31 13.84
N GLY A 250 -10.41 -5.60 14.28
CA GLY A 250 -10.52 -4.44 15.17
C GLY A 250 -11.33 -3.30 14.55
N ILE A 251 -11.10 -2.99 13.24
CA ILE A 251 -11.88 -1.97 12.53
C ILE A 251 -13.36 -2.36 12.46
N ARG A 252 -13.65 -3.62 12.11
CA ARG A 252 -15.04 -4.13 12.03
C ARG A 252 -15.72 -4.14 13.39
N ALA A 253 -15.03 -4.57 14.45
CA ALA A 253 -15.53 -4.56 15.82
C ALA A 253 -15.83 -3.13 16.31
N ALA A 254 -15.06 -2.13 15.88
CA ALA A 254 -15.30 -0.72 16.16
C ALA A 254 -16.40 -0.07 15.25
N GLY A 255 -17.05 -0.86 14.37
CA GLY A 255 -18.14 -0.40 13.52
C GLY A 255 -17.76 0.03 12.10
N GLY A 256 -16.49 -0.14 11.70
CA GLY A 256 -16.03 0.16 10.34
C GLY A 256 -16.59 -0.84 9.32
N LYS A 257 -17.14 -0.32 8.21
CA LYS A 257 -17.83 -1.12 7.18
C LYS A 257 -17.13 -1.11 5.82
N SER A 258 -16.18 -0.22 5.61
CA SER A 258 -15.56 0.03 4.29
C SER A 258 -14.19 -0.66 4.16
N VAL A 259 -14.06 -1.89 4.65
CA VAL A 259 -12.80 -2.67 4.56
C VAL A 259 -12.98 -3.83 3.59
N THR A 260 -12.18 -3.82 2.54
CA THR A 260 -12.03 -4.91 1.56
C THR A 260 -10.73 -5.65 1.85
N THR A 261 -10.76 -6.97 1.76
CA THR A 261 -9.57 -7.80 1.95
C THR A 261 -9.41 -8.76 0.78
N ALA A 262 -8.16 -9.04 0.38
CA ALA A 262 -7.82 -10.14 -0.50
C ALA A 262 -6.49 -10.77 -0.06
N HIS A 263 -6.35 -12.06 -0.33
CA HIS A 263 -5.14 -12.84 -0.04
C HIS A 263 -4.64 -13.53 -1.30
N ALA A 264 -3.33 -13.56 -1.49
CA ALA A 264 -2.69 -14.29 -2.58
C ALA A 264 -1.65 -15.26 -2.00
N PRO A 265 -1.59 -16.51 -2.51
CA PRO A 265 -0.56 -17.49 -2.14
C PRO A 265 0.75 -17.14 -2.88
N THR A 266 1.43 -16.13 -2.43
CA THR A 266 2.65 -15.56 -3.02
C THR A 266 3.59 -15.05 -1.93
N ASP A 267 4.80 -14.67 -2.30
CA ASP A 267 5.78 -14.10 -1.38
C ASP A 267 5.43 -12.66 -0.94
N HIS A 268 6.25 -12.12 -0.02
CA HIS A 268 6.08 -10.77 0.53
C HIS A 268 6.03 -9.67 -0.55
N SER A 269 6.79 -9.82 -1.63
CA SER A 269 6.87 -8.86 -2.75
C SER A 269 5.87 -9.13 -3.87
N TRP A 270 5.05 -10.19 -3.76
CA TRP A 270 4.11 -10.62 -4.80
C TRP A 270 4.81 -10.98 -6.11
N SER A 271 6.00 -11.58 -6.04
CA SER A 271 6.91 -11.76 -7.18
C SER A 271 6.29 -12.53 -8.34
N ASP A 272 5.46 -13.52 -8.09
CA ASP A 272 4.75 -14.33 -9.09
C ASP A 272 3.28 -13.92 -9.27
N ALA A 273 2.83 -12.82 -8.64
CA ALA A 273 1.44 -12.35 -8.65
C ALA A 273 1.31 -10.84 -8.96
N ARG A 274 2.28 -10.24 -9.67
CA ARG A 274 2.31 -8.77 -9.94
C ARG A 274 1.10 -8.30 -10.75
N LEU A 275 0.67 -9.05 -11.75
CA LEU A 275 -0.52 -8.70 -12.54
C LEU A 275 -1.79 -8.77 -11.70
N ARG A 276 -1.87 -9.76 -10.81
CA ARG A 276 -2.98 -9.89 -9.86
C ARG A 276 -2.99 -8.72 -8.87
N LEU A 277 -1.83 -8.36 -8.30
CA LEU A 277 -1.70 -7.20 -7.40
C LEU A 277 -2.24 -5.92 -8.06
N ALA A 278 -1.77 -5.63 -9.28
CA ALA A 278 -2.22 -4.45 -10.01
C ALA A 278 -3.73 -4.50 -10.29
N SER A 279 -4.28 -5.67 -10.63
CA SER A 279 -5.72 -5.86 -10.87
C SER A 279 -6.56 -5.64 -9.62
N GLU A 280 -6.12 -6.15 -8.45
CA GLU A 280 -6.81 -5.96 -7.17
C GLU A 280 -6.87 -4.46 -6.80
N VAL A 281 -5.74 -3.76 -6.88
CA VAL A 281 -5.67 -2.33 -6.55
C VAL A 281 -6.48 -1.49 -7.54
N ILE A 282 -6.32 -1.70 -8.87
CA ILE A 282 -7.06 -0.94 -9.88
C ILE A 282 -8.57 -1.21 -9.78
N GLY A 283 -8.97 -2.46 -9.59
CA GLY A 283 -10.38 -2.83 -9.42
C GLY A 283 -11.00 -2.14 -8.21
N TRP A 284 -10.29 -2.12 -7.09
CA TRP A 284 -10.73 -1.43 -5.89
C TRP A 284 -10.79 0.09 -6.09
N LEU A 285 -9.80 0.71 -6.73
CA LEU A 285 -9.80 2.14 -7.03
C LEU A 285 -10.98 2.56 -7.95
N ARG A 286 -11.35 1.72 -8.93
CA ARG A 286 -12.49 2.00 -9.83
C ARG A 286 -13.84 1.96 -9.13
N ALA A 287 -14.01 1.17 -8.09
CA ALA A 287 -15.24 1.12 -7.29
C ALA A 287 -15.46 2.40 -6.44
N THR A 288 -14.55 3.40 -6.55
CA THR A 288 -14.66 4.72 -5.91
C THR A 288 -15.18 5.83 -6.81
N ARG A 289 -15.56 5.52 -8.05
CA ARG A 289 -16.08 6.51 -9.00
C ARG A 289 -17.56 6.81 -8.78
#